data_1f9cc305cb9969764679d62a6cd6e7c0
#
_entry.id   1f9cc305cb9969764679d62a6cd6e7c0
#
_cell.length_a   1.000
_cell.length_b   1.000
_cell.length_c   1.000
_cell.angle_alpha   90.00
_cell.angle_beta   90.00
_cell.angle_gamma   90.00
#
_symmetry.space_group_name_H-M   'P 1'
#
loop_
_entity.id
_entity.type
_entity.pdbx_description
1 polymer ?
#
loop_
_entity_poly.entity_id
_entity_poly.type
_entity_poly.pdbx_seq_one_letter_code
_entity_poly.pdbx_strand_id
1 'polypeptide(L)'
;MHDAYMNLVKYCEDGDDIVEIGCFAGRSTRFLMDSLDYAGKHKVKVHVIDTFEGSGMEHSTVNLNSMYDDFMRNLSDYIDQERVIVNVNRSDNTNILNSFDDGTVFGVIVDGAHTMEAVQDDVENWWPKIKDGGIMVGDDVDWESVMQGAGKGFAKFGIDRFNILKGREAWFAQVKNDRSNEIADSLKLIPGQNSMKLNG
;
A
#
# COMPACT_ATOMS: atom_id res chain seq x y z
N MET A 1 -7.08 8.52 0.21
CA MET A 1 -6.54 7.89 1.45
C MET A 1 -7.62 7.11 2.22
N HIS A 2 -8.71 7.74 2.71
CA HIS A 2 -9.63 7.10 3.65
C HIS A 2 -10.17 5.73 3.23
N ASP A 3 -10.73 5.61 2.02
CA ASP A 3 -11.45 4.39 1.64
C ASP A 3 -10.50 3.20 1.40
N ALA A 4 -9.31 3.43 0.84
CA ALA A 4 -8.32 2.40 0.62
C ALA A 4 -7.82 1.81 1.95
N TYR A 5 -7.40 2.67 2.89
CA TYR A 5 -6.93 2.26 4.21
C TYR A 5 -8.03 1.61 5.04
N MET A 6 -9.26 2.12 4.98
CA MET A 6 -10.39 1.54 5.71
C MET A 6 -10.77 0.13 5.23
N ASN A 7 -10.52 -0.20 3.96
CA ASN A 7 -10.65 -1.58 3.49
C ASN A 7 -9.62 -2.50 4.14
N LEU A 8 -8.37 -2.06 4.26
CA LEU A 8 -7.35 -2.82 4.99
C LEU A 8 -7.75 -3.02 6.45
N VAL A 9 -8.15 -1.93 7.14
CA VAL A 9 -8.60 -2.00 8.54
C VAL A 9 -9.80 -2.92 8.71
N LYS A 10 -10.77 -2.89 7.79
CA LYS A 10 -11.99 -3.70 7.89
C LYS A 10 -11.71 -5.19 7.78
N TYR A 11 -10.85 -5.59 6.85
CA TYR A 11 -10.73 -6.99 6.45
C TYR A 11 -9.48 -7.70 6.99
N CYS A 12 -8.44 -6.99 7.50
CA CYS A 12 -7.34 -7.65 8.18
C CYS A 12 -7.82 -8.34 9.46
N GLU A 13 -7.11 -9.37 9.87
CA GLU A 13 -7.29 -10.02 11.17
C GLU A 13 -6.31 -9.43 12.20
N ASP A 14 -6.62 -9.56 13.50
CA ASP A 14 -5.71 -9.10 14.55
C ASP A 14 -4.48 -10.02 14.62
N GLY A 15 -3.33 -9.50 14.20
CA GLY A 15 -2.07 -10.24 14.07
C GLY A 15 -1.57 -10.35 12.62
N ASP A 16 -2.29 -9.78 11.66
CA ASP A 16 -1.82 -9.65 10.28
C ASP A 16 -0.68 -8.63 10.15
N ASP A 17 0.13 -8.81 9.11
CA ASP A 17 1.13 -7.84 8.67
C ASP A 17 0.62 -7.03 7.47
N ILE A 18 0.86 -5.71 7.51
CA ILE A 18 0.62 -4.78 6.41
C ILE A 18 1.95 -4.12 6.03
N VAL A 19 2.21 -3.97 4.75
CA VAL A 19 3.40 -3.25 4.24
C VAL A 19 2.95 -1.93 3.62
N GLU A 20 3.60 -0.83 3.98
CA GLU A 20 3.42 0.50 3.38
C GLU A 20 4.73 0.93 2.70
N ILE A 21 4.66 1.11 1.38
CA ILE A 21 5.76 1.58 0.54
C ILE A 21 5.55 3.07 0.28
N GLY A 22 6.48 3.91 0.78
CA GLY A 22 6.31 5.35 0.80
C GLY A 22 5.43 5.80 1.97
N CYS A 23 6.02 6.47 2.93
CA CYS A 23 5.30 6.91 4.14
C CYS A 23 5.55 8.38 4.48
N PHE A 24 6.53 9.02 3.80
CA PHE A 24 6.87 10.41 4.03
C PHE A 24 7.08 10.71 5.53
N ALA A 25 6.42 11.74 6.09
CA ALA A 25 6.48 12.08 7.51
C ALA A 25 5.50 11.25 8.39
N GLY A 26 4.90 10.17 7.87
CA GLY A 26 4.09 9.20 8.63
C GLY A 26 2.63 9.56 8.85
N ARG A 27 2.07 10.49 8.08
CA ARG A 27 0.65 10.87 8.23
C ARG A 27 -0.30 9.72 7.86
N SER A 28 -0.03 9.03 6.78
CA SER A 28 -0.79 7.87 6.31
C SER A 28 -0.65 6.70 7.28
N THR A 29 0.58 6.39 7.68
CA THR A 29 0.90 5.37 8.67
C THR A 29 0.17 5.63 10.00
N ARG A 30 0.21 6.87 10.50
CA ARG A 30 -0.49 7.27 11.73
C ARG A 30 -2.00 7.05 11.63
N PHE A 31 -2.60 7.47 10.52
CA PHE A 31 -4.02 7.25 10.27
C PHE A 31 -4.38 5.76 10.25
N LEU A 32 -3.55 4.92 9.61
CA LEU A 32 -3.74 3.46 9.59
C LEU A 32 -3.70 2.89 11.00
N MET A 33 -2.67 3.22 11.78
CA MET A 33 -2.49 2.71 13.14
C MET A 33 -3.62 3.13 14.08
N ASP A 34 -4.01 4.41 14.07
CA ASP A 34 -5.12 4.91 14.87
C ASP A 34 -6.45 4.21 14.50
N SER A 35 -6.63 3.92 13.20
CA SER A 35 -7.83 3.21 12.71
C SER A 35 -7.83 1.73 13.11
N LEU A 36 -6.68 1.07 13.11
CA LEU A 36 -6.52 -0.30 13.60
C LEU A 36 -6.83 -0.38 15.11
N ASP A 37 -6.32 0.58 15.88
CA ASP A 37 -6.62 0.65 17.32
C ASP A 37 -8.10 0.87 17.59
N TYR A 38 -8.74 1.78 16.85
CA TYR A 38 -10.18 2.01 16.96
C TYR A 38 -11.00 0.75 16.61
N ALA A 39 -10.50 -0.07 15.67
CA ALA A 39 -11.11 -1.34 15.30
C ALA A 39 -10.78 -2.50 16.26
N GLY A 40 -10.00 -2.27 17.32
CA GLY A 40 -9.59 -3.30 18.28
C GLY A 40 -8.50 -4.26 17.75
N LYS A 41 -7.76 -3.86 16.72
CA LYS A 41 -6.72 -4.69 16.06
C LYS A 41 -5.33 -4.30 16.55
N HIS A 42 -5.05 -4.63 17.81
CA HIS A 42 -3.85 -4.17 18.50
C HIS A 42 -2.58 -5.00 18.24
N LYS A 43 -2.69 -6.12 17.51
CA LYS A 43 -1.55 -6.97 17.15
C LYS A 43 -1.13 -6.87 15.69
N VAL A 44 -1.88 -6.11 14.88
CA VAL A 44 -1.48 -5.84 13.50
C VAL A 44 -0.19 -5.05 13.50
N LYS A 45 0.76 -5.47 12.66
CA LYS A 45 2.03 -4.79 12.45
C LYS A 45 2.03 -4.10 11.08
N VAL A 46 2.58 -2.90 11.04
CA VAL A 46 2.78 -2.14 9.81
C VAL A 46 4.27 -2.00 9.55
N HIS A 47 4.74 -2.61 8.46
CA HIS A 47 6.11 -2.52 8.00
C HIS A 47 6.20 -1.37 6.99
N VAL A 48 6.87 -0.31 7.37
CA VAL A 48 7.09 0.85 6.50
C VAL A 48 8.38 0.69 5.75
N ILE A 49 8.37 0.97 4.46
CA ILE A 49 9.54 0.92 3.59
C ILE A 49 9.64 2.26 2.87
N ASP A 50 10.65 3.05 3.23
CA ASP A 50 10.90 4.35 2.62
C ASP A 50 12.40 4.66 2.66
N THR A 51 12.91 5.33 1.67
CA THR A 51 14.30 5.83 1.66
C THR A 51 14.45 7.10 2.50
N PHE A 52 13.35 7.81 2.71
CA PHE A 52 13.30 9.17 3.29
C PHE A 52 14.12 10.21 2.52
N GLU A 53 14.41 9.92 1.25
CA GLU A 53 15.14 10.80 0.32
C GLU A 53 14.20 11.59 -0.60
N GLY A 54 12.88 11.26 -0.56
CA GLY A 54 11.86 11.81 -1.44
C GLY A 54 11.82 11.14 -2.81
N SER A 55 10.74 11.34 -3.55
CA SER A 55 10.48 10.71 -4.84
C SER A 55 10.67 11.66 -6.05
N GLY A 56 11.56 12.63 -5.95
CA GLY A 56 11.90 13.53 -7.06
C GLY A 56 11.30 14.93 -6.94
N MET A 57 10.83 15.51 -8.07
CA MET A 57 10.42 16.93 -8.12
C MET A 57 9.20 17.29 -7.26
N GLU A 58 8.34 16.32 -6.97
CA GLU A 58 7.14 16.47 -6.12
C GLU A 58 7.49 16.98 -4.71
N HIS A 59 8.65 16.58 -4.21
CA HIS A 59 9.15 16.97 -2.89
C HIS A 59 10.19 18.09 -2.92
N SER A 60 10.40 18.75 -4.06
CA SER A 60 11.43 19.80 -4.22
C SER A 60 11.27 20.98 -3.27
N THR A 61 10.09 21.19 -2.68
CA THR A 61 9.80 22.26 -1.71
C THR A 61 9.83 21.81 -0.25
N VAL A 62 10.07 20.51 0.00
CA VAL A 62 10.05 19.91 1.34
C VAL A 62 11.47 19.79 1.88
N ASN A 63 11.66 20.04 3.16
CA ASN A 63 12.93 19.79 3.83
C ASN A 63 13.08 18.29 4.13
N LEU A 64 13.69 17.56 3.21
CA LEU A 64 13.91 16.11 3.34
C LEU A 64 14.87 15.74 4.48
N ASN A 65 15.73 16.68 4.93
CA ASN A 65 16.72 16.41 5.98
C ASN A 65 16.11 16.08 7.34
N SER A 66 14.86 16.47 7.59
CA SER A 66 14.14 16.16 8.85
C SER A 66 13.05 15.10 8.69
N MET A 67 12.83 14.58 7.48
CA MET A 67 11.68 13.72 7.20
C MET A 67 11.71 12.42 8.01
N TYR A 68 12.86 11.76 8.08
CA TYR A 68 13.03 10.57 8.92
C TYR A 68 12.78 10.87 10.40
N ASP A 69 13.36 11.96 10.92
CA ASP A 69 13.19 12.34 12.32
C ASP A 69 11.74 12.74 12.63
N ASP A 70 11.07 13.39 11.68
CA ASP A 70 9.66 13.73 11.79
C ASP A 70 8.78 12.46 11.80
N PHE A 71 9.07 11.49 10.93
CA PHE A 71 8.41 10.19 10.93
C PHE A 71 8.59 9.48 12.29
N MET A 72 9.83 9.31 12.74
CA MET A 72 10.16 8.64 14.00
C MET A 72 9.45 9.29 15.20
N ARG A 73 9.39 10.62 15.23
CA ARG A 73 8.68 11.35 16.29
C ARG A 73 7.17 11.17 16.21
N ASN A 74 6.60 11.23 14.99
CA ASN A 74 5.16 11.13 14.78
C ASN A 74 4.60 9.74 15.08
N LEU A 75 5.41 8.69 14.99
CA LEU A 75 5.05 7.28 15.18
C LEU A 75 5.71 6.64 16.40
N SER A 76 6.41 7.42 17.25
CA SER A 76 7.22 6.88 18.35
C SER A 76 6.44 5.91 19.25
N ASP A 77 5.20 6.21 19.58
CA ASP A 77 4.33 5.38 20.42
C ASP A 77 4.04 3.99 19.81
N TYR A 78 3.90 3.90 18.50
CA TYR A 78 3.68 2.63 17.78
C TYR A 78 4.99 1.89 17.49
N ILE A 79 6.08 2.63 17.28
CA ILE A 79 7.43 2.06 17.14
C ILE A 79 7.88 1.42 18.45
N ASP A 80 7.69 2.10 19.59
CA ASP A 80 8.02 1.60 20.92
C ASP A 80 7.20 0.35 21.31
N GLN A 81 6.00 0.18 20.73
CA GLN A 81 5.17 -1.02 20.86
C GLN A 81 5.54 -2.14 19.86
N GLU A 82 6.55 -1.95 19.02
CA GLU A 82 6.94 -2.87 17.94
C GLU A 82 5.81 -3.16 16.95
N ARG A 83 4.89 -2.22 16.78
CA ARG A 83 3.76 -2.31 15.83
C ARG A 83 4.02 -1.57 14.53
N VAL A 84 4.87 -0.56 14.53
CA VAL A 84 5.42 0.05 13.32
C VAL A 84 6.88 -0.33 13.21
N ILE A 85 7.23 -1.04 12.13
CA ILE A 85 8.58 -1.53 11.86
C ILE A 85 9.14 -0.74 10.69
N VAL A 86 10.18 0.04 10.96
CA VAL A 86 10.74 0.99 9.98
C VAL A 86 11.90 0.34 9.21
N ASN A 87 11.78 0.28 7.90
CA ASN A 87 12.80 -0.20 6.97
C ASN A 87 13.27 0.98 6.09
N VAL A 88 14.41 1.56 6.43
CA VAL A 88 15.03 2.65 5.64
C VAL A 88 15.70 2.03 4.43
N ASN A 89 14.96 1.87 3.34
CA ASN A 89 15.44 1.21 2.13
C ASN A 89 14.49 1.44 0.95
N ARG A 90 14.90 0.98 -0.22
CA ARG A 90 14.03 0.86 -1.39
C ARG A 90 13.13 -0.37 -1.26
N SER A 91 11.93 -0.31 -1.84
CA SER A 91 10.96 -1.41 -1.87
C SER A 91 11.42 -2.64 -2.67
N ASP A 92 12.33 -2.46 -3.63
CA ASP A 92 12.94 -3.50 -4.45
C ASP A 92 14.20 -4.14 -3.81
N ASN A 93 14.56 -3.75 -2.59
CA ASN A 93 15.73 -4.30 -1.91
C ASN A 93 15.53 -5.79 -1.61
N THR A 94 16.43 -6.62 -2.14
CA THR A 94 16.35 -8.08 -2.05
C THR A 94 16.31 -8.59 -0.60
N ASN A 95 17.03 -7.96 0.34
CA ASN A 95 17.01 -8.39 1.74
C ASN A 95 15.65 -8.12 2.38
N ILE A 96 15.02 -6.98 2.05
CA ILE A 96 13.67 -6.65 2.52
C ILE A 96 12.67 -7.65 1.93
N LEU A 97 12.70 -7.84 0.61
CA LEU A 97 11.78 -8.77 -0.05
C LEU A 97 11.91 -10.22 0.47
N ASN A 98 13.13 -10.67 0.76
CA ASN A 98 13.38 -12.00 1.30
C ASN A 98 13.05 -12.16 2.80
N SER A 99 12.79 -11.06 3.51
CA SER A 99 12.32 -11.12 4.90
C SER A 99 10.81 -11.42 5.01
N PHE A 100 10.10 -11.42 3.90
CA PHE A 100 8.70 -11.81 3.81
C PHE A 100 8.55 -13.07 2.96
N ASP A 101 7.93 -14.09 3.50
CA ASP A 101 7.55 -15.28 2.72
C ASP A 101 6.37 -14.96 1.80
N ASP A 102 6.28 -15.66 0.67
CA ASP A 102 5.15 -15.50 -0.24
C ASP A 102 3.84 -15.94 0.43
N GLY A 103 2.79 -15.16 0.23
CA GLY A 103 1.47 -15.47 0.76
C GLY A 103 1.30 -15.23 2.27
N THR A 104 2.10 -14.37 2.90
CA THR A 104 2.01 -14.10 4.35
C THR A 104 1.47 -12.72 4.71
N VAL A 105 1.67 -11.72 3.86
CA VAL A 105 1.24 -10.34 4.10
C VAL A 105 -0.25 -10.18 3.78
N PHE A 106 -1.01 -9.54 4.66
CA PHE A 106 -2.42 -9.26 4.36
C PHE A 106 -2.60 -8.07 3.42
N GLY A 107 -1.87 -7.00 3.62
CA GLY A 107 -2.05 -5.76 2.87
C GLY A 107 -0.74 -5.16 2.38
N VAL A 108 -0.76 -4.62 1.16
CA VAL A 108 0.35 -3.82 0.64
C VAL A 108 -0.21 -2.49 0.14
N ILE A 109 0.40 -1.40 0.58
CA ILE A 109 0.10 -0.03 0.17
C ILE A 109 1.26 0.45 -0.69
N VAL A 110 0.98 0.82 -1.94
CA VAL A 110 1.94 1.37 -2.90
C VAL A 110 1.70 2.87 -3.01
N ASP A 111 2.53 3.65 -2.33
CA ASP A 111 2.45 5.12 -2.26
C ASP A 111 3.87 5.75 -2.30
N GLY A 112 4.77 5.10 -3.06
CA GLY A 112 6.16 5.50 -3.20
C GLY A 112 6.42 6.41 -4.41
N ALA A 113 7.33 6.00 -5.29
CA ALA A 113 7.62 6.76 -6.51
C ALA A 113 6.56 6.50 -7.59
N HIS A 114 6.05 7.60 -8.22
CA HIS A 114 4.95 7.55 -9.18
C HIS A 114 5.40 7.37 -10.64
N THR A 115 6.61 6.85 -10.88
CA THR A 115 7.03 6.46 -12.23
C THR A 115 6.41 5.11 -12.60
N MET A 116 6.17 4.91 -13.88
CA MET A 116 5.58 3.65 -14.37
C MET A 116 6.41 2.43 -13.94
N GLU A 117 7.72 2.52 -14.07
CA GLU A 117 8.66 1.45 -13.72
C GLU A 117 8.63 1.15 -12.22
N ALA A 118 8.64 2.17 -11.35
CA ALA A 118 8.63 1.96 -9.91
C ALA A 118 7.33 1.30 -9.44
N VAL A 119 6.18 1.76 -9.92
CA VAL A 119 4.89 1.15 -9.59
C VAL A 119 4.77 -0.27 -10.13
N GLN A 120 5.27 -0.52 -11.35
CA GLN A 120 5.32 -1.87 -11.91
C GLN A 120 6.17 -2.79 -11.04
N ASP A 121 7.37 -2.37 -10.66
CA ASP A 121 8.29 -3.14 -9.82
C ASP A 121 7.68 -3.41 -8.43
N ASP A 122 7.03 -2.43 -7.83
CA ASP A 122 6.35 -2.60 -6.54
C ASP A 122 5.24 -3.65 -6.64
N VAL A 123 4.39 -3.59 -7.67
CA VAL A 123 3.35 -4.61 -7.88
C VAL A 123 3.98 -5.99 -8.13
N GLU A 124 4.99 -6.09 -8.98
CA GLU A 124 5.63 -7.37 -9.33
C GLU A 124 6.32 -8.03 -8.15
N ASN A 125 6.98 -7.24 -7.30
CA ASN A 125 7.72 -7.73 -6.15
C ASN A 125 6.82 -8.06 -4.95
N TRP A 126 5.76 -7.28 -4.72
CA TRP A 126 4.96 -7.38 -3.52
C TRP A 126 3.64 -8.15 -3.70
N TRP A 127 3.12 -8.28 -4.92
CA TRP A 127 1.94 -9.11 -5.17
C TRP A 127 2.11 -10.57 -4.73
N PRO A 128 3.25 -11.25 -4.99
CA PRO A 128 3.48 -12.61 -4.48
C PRO A 128 3.42 -12.71 -2.95
N LYS A 129 3.85 -11.67 -2.22
CA LYS A 129 3.89 -11.65 -0.75
C LYS A 129 2.50 -11.64 -0.11
N ILE A 130 1.49 -11.16 -0.81
CA ILE A 130 0.13 -11.05 -0.30
C ILE A 130 -0.49 -12.45 -0.18
N LYS A 131 -1.14 -12.71 0.97
CA LYS A 131 -1.89 -13.95 1.21
C LYS A 131 -3.20 -13.98 0.43
N ASP A 132 -3.82 -15.16 0.28
CA ASP A 132 -5.15 -15.30 -0.29
C ASP A 132 -6.18 -14.49 0.51
N GLY A 133 -6.99 -13.69 -0.18
CA GLY A 133 -7.93 -12.74 0.43
C GLY A 133 -7.29 -11.44 0.92
N GLY A 134 -5.97 -11.30 0.80
CA GLY A 134 -5.27 -10.06 1.08
C GLY A 134 -5.45 -9.01 -0.02
N ILE A 135 -5.06 -7.78 0.23
CA ILE A 135 -5.39 -6.62 -0.61
C ILE A 135 -4.11 -5.82 -0.93
N MET A 136 -3.92 -5.48 -2.20
CA MET A 136 -3.00 -4.43 -2.62
C MET A 136 -3.80 -3.18 -2.96
N VAL A 137 -3.36 -2.03 -2.45
CA VAL A 137 -3.88 -0.71 -2.82
C VAL A 137 -2.73 0.21 -3.23
N GLY A 138 -2.98 1.17 -4.10
CA GLY A 138 -1.97 2.18 -4.46
C GLY A 138 -2.60 3.52 -4.80
N ASP A 139 -1.90 4.61 -4.43
CA ASP A 139 -2.36 5.99 -4.61
C ASP A 139 -2.15 6.49 -6.04
N ASP A 140 -2.69 7.65 -6.31
CA ASP A 140 -2.49 8.43 -7.54
C ASP A 140 -2.75 7.68 -8.86
N VAL A 141 -3.70 6.74 -8.86
CA VAL A 141 -4.03 5.94 -10.07
C VAL A 141 -4.62 6.79 -11.22
N ASP A 142 -4.96 8.04 -10.97
CA ASP A 142 -5.33 9.03 -11.98
C ASP A 142 -4.11 9.60 -12.74
N TRP A 143 -2.90 9.37 -12.24
CA TRP A 143 -1.67 9.62 -13.02
C TRP A 143 -1.46 8.47 -14.02
N GLU A 144 -1.22 8.85 -15.29
CA GLU A 144 -1.04 7.86 -16.36
C GLU A 144 0.09 6.87 -16.08
N SER A 145 1.20 7.36 -15.51
CA SER A 145 2.35 6.52 -15.13
C SER A 145 1.97 5.47 -14.08
N VAL A 146 1.23 5.85 -13.04
CA VAL A 146 0.79 4.95 -11.97
C VAL A 146 -0.19 3.91 -12.53
N MET A 147 -1.17 4.35 -13.32
CA MET A 147 -2.13 3.45 -13.95
C MET A 147 -1.46 2.43 -14.86
N GLN A 148 -0.52 2.87 -15.70
CA GLN A 148 0.23 1.97 -16.59
C GLN A 148 1.13 1.02 -15.81
N GLY A 149 1.83 1.50 -14.79
CA GLY A 149 2.68 0.68 -13.93
C GLY A 149 1.90 -0.41 -13.22
N ALA A 150 0.81 -0.06 -12.54
CA ALA A 150 -0.06 -1.03 -11.88
C ALA A 150 -0.61 -2.06 -12.88
N GLY A 151 -1.06 -1.58 -14.05
CA GLY A 151 -1.56 -2.45 -15.11
C GLY A 151 -0.55 -3.47 -15.61
N LYS A 152 0.67 -3.03 -15.91
CA LYS A 152 1.75 -3.93 -16.35
C LYS A 152 2.16 -4.91 -15.26
N GLY A 153 2.29 -4.44 -14.01
CA GLY A 153 2.62 -5.28 -12.88
C GLY A 153 1.60 -6.38 -12.67
N PHE A 154 0.31 -6.06 -12.65
CA PHE A 154 -0.76 -7.05 -12.48
C PHE A 154 -0.89 -8.01 -13.69
N ALA A 155 -0.63 -7.53 -14.91
CA ALA A 155 -0.69 -8.37 -16.12
C ALA A 155 0.30 -9.55 -16.06
N LYS A 156 1.44 -9.40 -15.38
CA LYS A 156 2.41 -10.48 -15.15
C LYS A 156 1.80 -11.68 -14.41
N PHE A 157 0.77 -11.43 -13.61
CA PHE A 157 0.04 -12.46 -12.86
C PHE A 157 -1.28 -12.86 -13.52
N GLY A 158 -1.51 -12.47 -14.77
CA GLY A 158 -2.74 -12.78 -15.52
C GLY A 158 -3.96 -11.96 -15.06
N ILE A 159 -3.73 -10.87 -14.33
CA ILE A 159 -4.78 -9.96 -13.89
C ILE A 159 -4.93 -8.85 -14.92
N ASP A 160 -6.04 -8.86 -15.66
CA ASP A 160 -6.34 -7.92 -16.74
C ASP A 160 -7.18 -6.72 -16.29
N ARG A 161 -7.57 -6.68 -15.02
CA ARG A 161 -8.39 -5.62 -14.42
C ARG A 161 -8.12 -5.49 -12.94
N PHE A 162 -8.13 -4.26 -12.45
CA PHE A 162 -8.16 -3.93 -11.03
C PHE A 162 -9.23 -2.87 -10.76
N ASN A 163 -9.63 -2.74 -9.50
CA ASN A 163 -10.64 -1.77 -9.10
C ASN A 163 -10.02 -0.39 -8.93
N ILE A 164 -10.78 0.66 -9.23
CA ILE A 164 -10.41 2.05 -8.97
C ILE A 164 -11.37 2.62 -7.93
N LEU A 165 -10.83 2.99 -6.78
CA LEU A 165 -11.54 3.66 -5.71
C LEU A 165 -11.43 5.18 -5.95
N LYS A 166 -12.55 5.82 -6.30
CA LYS A 166 -12.60 7.27 -6.53
C LYS A 166 -13.19 7.95 -5.31
N GLY A 167 -12.37 8.72 -4.64
CA GLY A 167 -12.75 9.60 -3.55
C GLY A 167 -12.20 11.01 -3.79
N ARG A 168 -11.56 11.56 -2.78
CA ARG A 168 -10.81 12.82 -2.86
C ARG A 168 -9.50 12.64 -3.65
N GLU A 169 -8.95 11.44 -3.58
CA GLU A 169 -7.78 10.92 -4.30
C GLU A 169 -8.21 9.62 -4.99
N ALA A 170 -7.56 9.24 -6.07
CA ALA A 170 -7.89 8.04 -6.81
C ALA A 170 -6.90 6.92 -6.47
N TRP A 171 -7.42 5.78 -6.00
CA TRP A 171 -6.64 4.61 -5.59
C TRP A 171 -6.96 3.42 -6.47
N PHE A 172 -5.95 2.62 -6.84
CA PHE A 172 -6.23 1.28 -7.31
C PHE A 172 -6.38 0.31 -6.13
N ALA A 173 -7.14 -0.75 -6.33
CA ALA A 173 -7.27 -1.81 -5.34
C ALA A 173 -7.48 -3.16 -6.01
N GLN A 174 -6.75 -4.18 -5.54
CA GLN A 174 -6.87 -5.54 -6.02
C GLN A 174 -6.83 -6.54 -4.87
N VAL A 175 -7.79 -7.48 -4.86
CA VAL A 175 -7.84 -8.58 -3.90
C VAL A 175 -7.18 -9.82 -4.52
N LYS A 176 -6.34 -10.51 -3.74
CA LYS A 176 -5.67 -11.72 -4.20
C LYS A 176 -6.55 -12.95 -4.01
N ASN A 177 -6.72 -13.72 -5.09
CA ASN A 177 -7.46 -15.00 -5.11
C ASN A 177 -8.80 -14.90 -4.38
N ASP A 178 -9.72 -14.16 -4.98
CA ASP A 178 -11.05 -13.85 -4.45
C ASP A 178 -11.79 -15.09 -3.93
N ARG A 179 -11.67 -15.39 -2.65
CA ARG A 179 -12.54 -16.38 -1.97
C ARG A 179 -13.77 -15.72 -1.34
N SER A 180 -13.78 -14.40 -1.22
CA SER A 180 -14.93 -13.69 -0.71
C SER A 180 -15.39 -12.69 -1.75
N ASN A 181 -16.45 -13.05 -2.47
CA ASN A 181 -17.23 -12.09 -3.25
C ASN A 181 -17.57 -10.83 -2.42
N GLU A 182 -17.60 -10.93 -1.09
CA GLU A 182 -17.85 -9.81 -0.18
C GLU A 182 -16.76 -8.72 -0.22
N ILE A 183 -15.47 -9.09 -0.24
CA ILE A 183 -14.38 -8.09 -0.30
C ILE A 183 -14.36 -7.45 -1.69
N ALA A 184 -14.41 -8.26 -2.74
CA ALA A 184 -14.46 -7.78 -4.11
C ALA A 184 -15.72 -6.93 -4.37
N ASP A 185 -16.88 -7.34 -3.83
CA ASP A 185 -18.14 -6.61 -3.97
C ASP A 185 -18.14 -5.31 -3.12
N SER A 186 -17.49 -5.27 -1.97
CA SER A 186 -17.34 -4.04 -1.19
C SER A 186 -16.41 -3.02 -1.89
N LEU A 187 -15.39 -3.49 -2.59
CA LEU A 187 -14.53 -2.65 -3.44
C LEU A 187 -15.27 -2.15 -4.69
N LYS A 188 -16.33 -2.88 -5.14
CA LYS A 188 -17.19 -2.49 -6.27
C LYS A 188 -18.31 -1.52 -5.89
N LEU A 189 -18.58 -1.32 -4.61
CA LEU A 189 -19.79 -0.66 -4.10
C LEU A 189 -19.81 0.87 -4.22
N ILE A 190 -18.89 1.50 -4.94
CA ILE A 190 -19.06 2.91 -5.31
C ILE A 190 -19.77 2.94 -6.67
N PRO A 191 -21.04 3.40 -6.74
CA PRO A 191 -21.76 3.47 -8.02
C PRO A 191 -21.00 4.33 -9.03
N GLY A 192 -20.69 3.75 -10.20
CA GLY A 192 -20.01 4.45 -11.29
C GLY A 192 -18.53 4.08 -11.50
N GLN A 193 -18.00 3.09 -10.79
CA GLN A 193 -16.63 2.62 -11.04
C GLN A 193 -16.59 1.65 -12.23
N ASN A 194 -15.84 2.04 -13.24
CA ASN A 194 -15.51 1.16 -14.36
C ASN A 194 -14.21 0.42 -14.03
N SER A 195 -14.25 -0.91 -14.07
CA SER A 195 -13.03 -1.69 -14.23
C SER A 195 -12.40 -1.32 -15.57
N MET A 196 -11.18 -0.79 -15.58
CA MET A 196 -10.49 -0.53 -16.84
C MET A 196 -9.93 -1.83 -17.39
N LYS A 197 -10.27 -2.14 -18.66
CA LYS A 197 -9.51 -3.14 -19.43
C LYS A 197 -8.17 -2.53 -19.82
N LEU A 198 -7.11 -3.22 -19.46
CA LEU A 198 -5.79 -2.92 -19.99
C LEU A 198 -5.79 -3.33 -21.46
N ASN A 199 -5.78 -2.35 -22.35
CA ASN A 199 -5.56 -2.62 -23.74
C ASN A 199 -4.09 -3.04 -23.90
N GLY A 200 -3.89 -4.30 -24.30
CA GLY A 200 -2.58 -4.87 -24.63
C GLY A 200 -1.93 -4.21 -25.86
#